data_4d9f803fb9eff9d575654b975ab88b50
#
_entry.id   4d9f803fb9eff9d575654b975ab88b50
#
_cell.length_a   1.000
_cell.length_b   1.000
_cell.length_c   1.000
_cell.angle_alpha   90.00
_cell.angle_beta   90.00
_cell.angle_gamma   90.00
#
_symmetry.space_group_name_H-M   'P 1'
#
loop_
_entity.id
_entity.type
_entity.pdbx_description
1 polymer ?
#
loop_
_entity_poly.entity_id
_entity_poly.type
_entity_poly.pdbx_seq_one_letter_code
_entity_poly.pdbx_strand_id
1 'polypeptide(L)'
;MTTEKKEASSSTPLSGQIEKTRTRQKSYVMDLRVQSPASMGYLGVEGLDSAPAIVRLAKVKGLDVIAITDFYSAEFIDRMVAAAKGSPLTVIPGVSVRATVGSCSDVTISCLFPETVTGARIEQFLRDLSIPVAARGNPDFVLPVSLDVLLKAIADLHGTAIPSRLDKTPHRMSVIPELVEKYGFRAFDLAYGDSTEYFKKKWPKTKFQLFTFSDANALAQIGSRIAKVKLPNPGFDGIREIVSRQQM
;
A
#
# COMPACT_ATOMS: atom_id res chain seq x y z
N MET A 1 72.68 -29.93 25.67
CA MET A 1 71.38 -30.01 26.32
C MET A 1 70.65 -28.71 26.12
N THR A 2 69.80 -28.66 25.13
CA THR A 2 69.11 -27.45 24.71
C THR A 2 67.62 -27.74 24.71
N THR A 3 66.90 -27.09 25.60
CA THR A 3 65.42 -27.22 25.79
C THR A 3 64.71 -26.27 24.86
N GLU A 4 63.96 -26.81 23.89
CA GLU A 4 63.02 -26.08 23.05
C GLU A 4 61.74 -25.74 23.83
N LYS A 5 61.40 -24.46 23.82
CA LYS A 5 60.15 -23.92 24.33
C LYS A 5 59.14 -23.81 23.20
N LYS A 6 58.05 -24.56 23.28
CA LYS A 6 56.94 -24.60 22.35
C LYS A 6 55.99 -23.45 22.70
N GLU A 7 55.87 -22.45 21.84
CA GLU A 7 54.86 -21.39 21.95
C GLU A 7 53.53 -21.88 21.41
N ALA A 8 52.50 -21.83 22.22
CA ALA A 8 51.12 -22.11 21.82
C ALA A 8 50.44 -20.82 21.36
N SER A 9 50.14 -20.74 20.08
CA SER A 9 49.35 -19.68 19.47
C SER A 9 47.88 -19.89 19.80
N SER A 10 47.28 -19.05 20.62
CA SER A 10 45.85 -18.97 20.86
C SER A 10 45.19 -18.07 19.84
N SER A 11 44.51 -18.65 18.87
CA SER A 11 43.62 -17.93 17.95
C SER A 11 42.26 -17.73 18.59
N THR A 12 41.97 -16.50 19.01
CA THR A 12 40.64 -16.07 19.46
C THR A 12 39.74 -15.83 18.24
N PRO A 13 38.54 -16.40 18.12
CA PRO A 13 37.62 -16.08 17.05
C PRO A 13 36.97 -14.72 17.36
N LEU A 14 37.14 -13.78 16.44
CA LEU A 14 36.40 -12.53 16.37
C LEU A 14 34.92 -12.83 16.07
N SER A 15 34.09 -12.88 17.11
CA SER A 15 32.64 -12.86 16.96
C SER A 15 32.22 -11.43 16.57
N GLY A 16 32.03 -11.19 15.27
CA GLY A 16 31.44 -9.98 14.77
C GLY A 16 29.96 -9.89 15.23
N GLN A 17 29.71 -9.16 16.29
CA GLN A 17 28.37 -8.74 16.64
C GLN A 17 27.90 -7.73 15.61
N ILE A 18 26.97 -8.16 14.72
CA ILE A 18 26.21 -7.24 13.86
C ILE A 18 25.29 -6.47 14.80
N GLU A 19 25.71 -5.28 15.22
CA GLU A 19 24.82 -4.31 15.86
C GLU A 19 23.69 -3.97 14.89
N LYS A 20 22.49 -4.51 15.16
CA LYS A 20 21.25 -4.03 14.54
C LYS A 20 21.03 -2.59 14.98
N THR A 21 21.49 -1.65 14.23
CA THR A 21 21.20 -0.22 14.42
C THR A 21 19.68 -0.06 14.39
N ARG A 22 19.07 0.17 15.54
CA ARG A 22 17.65 0.49 15.68
C ARG A 22 17.42 1.85 15.02
N THR A 23 17.00 1.85 13.76
CA THR A 23 16.60 3.06 13.07
C THR A 23 15.47 3.72 13.84
N ARG A 24 15.66 4.98 14.25
CA ARG A 24 14.68 5.73 15.04
C ARG A 24 13.42 5.94 14.20
N GLN A 25 12.34 5.25 14.53
CA GLN A 25 11.06 5.41 13.85
C GLN A 25 10.49 6.82 14.08
N LYS A 26 10.12 7.49 13.00
CA LYS A 26 9.42 8.78 13.01
C LYS A 26 7.94 8.57 12.69
N SER A 27 7.09 9.45 13.18
CA SER A 27 5.66 9.42 12.89
C SER A 27 5.40 10.16 11.57
N TYR A 28 4.72 9.50 10.63
CA TYR A 28 4.33 10.04 9.33
C TYR A 28 2.81 10.03 9.17
N VAL A 29 2.30 11.05 8.51
CA VAL A 29 0.87 11.22 8.20
C VAL A 29 0.66 10.84 6.75
N MET A 30 -0.27 9.91 6.49
CA MET A 30 -0.46 9.37 5.15
C MET A 30 -1.93 9.22 4.77
N ASP A 31 -2.18 9.34 3.46
CA ASP A 31 -3.43 8.99 2.80
C ASP A 31 -3.11 8.13 1.57
N LEU A 32 -3.23 6.81 1.71
CA LEU A 32 -2.80 5.85 0.68
C LEU A 32 -3.95 5.46 -0.27
N ARG A 33 -4.99 6.27 -0.34
CA ARG A 33 -6.11 6.03 -1.23
C ARG A 33 -6.68 7.33 -1.80
N VAL A 34 -5.96 7.87 -2.77
CA VAL A 34 -6.31 9.09 -3.50
C VAL A 34 -6.49 8.76 -4.98
N GLN A 35 -7.62 9.11 -5.54
CA GLN A 35 -7.90 9.03 -6.95
C GLN A 35 -7.50 10.32 -7.67
N SER A 36 -7.38 10.24 -8.98
CA SER A 36 -7.01 11.33 -9.88
C SER A 36 -8.02 11.42 -11.04
N PRO A 37 -7.86 12.38 -11.96
CA PRO A 37 -8.69 12.46 -13.17
C PRO A 37 -8.68 11.19 -14.06
N ALA A 38 -7.79 10.22 -13.81
CA ALA A 38 -7.78 8.93 -14.50
C ALA A 38 -8.86 7.95 -13.97
N SER A 39 -9.52 8.25 -12.85
CA SER A 39 -10.65 7.48 -12.33
C SER A 39 -11.98 8.01 -12.85
N MET A 40 -12.87 7.13 -13.30
CA MET A 40 -14.27 7.49 -13.58
C MET A 40 -14.94 8.00 -12.30
N GLY A 41 -15.70 9.10 -12.42
CA GLY A 41 -16.34 9.74 -11.27
C GLY A 41 -15.43 10.65 -10.45
N TYR A 42 -14.20 10.92 -10.90
CA TYR A 42 -13.38 11.96 -10.31
C TYR A 42 -14.02 13.35 -10.54
N LEU A 43 -14.20 14.07 -9.45
CA LEU A 43 -14.79 15.42 -9.49
C LEU A 43 -13.67 16.45 -9.67
N GLY A 44 -13.25 16.62 -10.93
CA GLY A 44 -12.25 17.62 -11.31
C GLY A 44 -12.77 19.04 -11.27
N VAL A 45 -11.86 20.01 -11.26
CA VAL A 45 -12.16 21.43 -11.43
C VAL A 45 -11.69 21.84 -12.82
N GLU A 46 -12.60 22.40 -13.61
CA GLU A 46 -12.29 22.82 -14.98
C GLU A 46 -11.15 23.84 -15.01
N GLY A 47 -10.23 23.68 -15.96
CA GLY A 47 -9.07 24.56 -16.12
C GLY A 47 -7.96 24.40 -15.08
N LEU A 48 -8.13 23.53 -14.06
CA LEU A 48 -7.14 23.31 -13.03
C LEU A 48 -6.24 22.10 -13.37
N ASP A 49 -4.91 22.30 -13.35
CA ASP A 49 -3.98 21.16 -13.37
C ASP A 49 -4.03 20.43 -12.02
N SER A 50 -4.63 19.24 -12.05
CA SER A 50 -4.90 18.46 -10.84
C SER A 50 -3.63 17.99 -10.14
N ALA A 51 -2.52 17.66 -10.84
CA ALA A 51 -1.34 17.11 -10.19
C ALA A 51 -0.66 18.11 -9.23
N PRO A 52 -0.31 19.34 -9.64
CA PRO A 52 0.20 20.34 -8.70
C PRO A 52 -0.80 20.72 -7.62
N ALA A 53 -2.11 20.72 -7.93
CA ALA A 53 -3.15 21.02 -6.95
C ALA A 53 -3.25 19.97 -5.85
N ILE A 54 -3.19 18.67 -6.21
CA ILE A 54 -3.15 17.54 -5.25
C ILE A 54 -1.92 17.68 -4.35
N VAL A 55 -0.72 17.90 -4.92
CA VAL A 55 0.53 18.06 -4.15
C VAL A 55 0.42 19.22 -3.16
N ARG A 56 -0.07 20.39 -3.62
CA ARG A 56 -0.23 21.58 -2.77
C ARG A 56 -1.20 21.29 -1.63
N LEU A 57 -2.34 20.69 -1.92
CA LEU A 57 -3.34 20.38 -0.91
C LEU A 57 -2.87 19.33 0.10
N ALA A 58 -2.20 18.28 -0.35
CA ALA A 58 -1.61 17.29 0.52
C ALA A 58 -0.64 17.93 1.54
N LYS A 59 0.20 18.86 1.08
CA LYS A 59 1.10 19.63 1.96
C LYS A 59 0.33 20.52 2.96
N VAL A 60 -0.70 21.22 2.51
CA VAL A 60 -1.56 22.06 3.38
C VAL A 60 -2.25 21.20 4.45
N LYS A 61 -2.64 19.98 4.11
CA LYS A 61 -3.23 19.00 5.03
C LYS A 61 -2.20 18.30 5.93
N GLY A 62 -0.91 18.60 5.79
CA GLY A 62 0.16 18.01 6.59
C GLY A 62 0.43 16.55 6.27
N LEU A 63 0.15 16.10 5.05
CA LEU A 63 0.48 14.75 4.59
C LEU A 63 1.97 14.65 4.26
N ASP A 64 2.61 13.62 4.77
CA ASP A 64 3.99 13.23 4.42
C ASP A 64 3.99 12.26 3.23
N VAL A 65 2.94 11.44 3.09
CA VAL A 65 2.83 10.39 2.07
C VAL A 65 1.41 10.35 1.50
N ILE A 66 1.32 10.24 0.17
CA ILE A 66 0.06 9.87 -0.50
C ILE A 66 0.30 8.70 -1.46
N ALA A 67 -0.72 7.90 -1.72
CA ALA A 67 -0.70 6.97 -2.85
C ALA A 67 -1.80 7.34 -3.85
N ILE A 68 -1.42 7.32 -5.14
CA ILE A 68 -2.38 7.45 -6.24
C ILE A 68 -2.86 6.05 -6.60
N THR A 69 -4.16 5.82 -6.46
CA THR A 69 -4.76 4.48 -6.57
C THR A 69 -6.04 4.51 -7.40
N ASP A 70 -5.91 5.02 -8.63
CA ASP A 70 -6.99 4.99 -9.61
C ASP A 70 -7.40 3.56 -9.93
N PHE A 71 -8.68 3.36 -10.25
CA PHE A 71 -9.13 2.03 -10.66
C PHE A 71 -8.57 1.68 -12.03
N TYR A 72 -7.81 0.58 -12.11
CA TYR A 72 -7.28 0.00 -13.35
C TYR A 72 -6.55 1.00 -14.26
N SER A 73 -5.94 2.04 -13.70
CA SER A 73 -5.16 3.03 -14.46
C SER A 73 -3.97 3.52 -13.65
N ALA A 74 -2.83 3.62 -14.32
CA ALA A 74 -1.61 4.24 -13.80
C ALA A 74 -1.20 5.49 -14.60
N GLU A 75 -2.09 5.97 -15.47
CA GLU A 75 -1.81 7.08 -16.39
C GLU A 75 -1.41 8.37 -15.68
N PHE A 76 -1.95 8.60 -14.48
CA PHE A 76 -1.71 9.85 -13.74
C PHE A 76 -0.48 9.79 -12.81
N ILE A 77 0.11 8.61 -12.59
CA ILE A 77 1.19 8.40 -11.60
C ILE A 77 2.42 9.25 -11.93
N ASP A 78 2.92 9.17 -13.17
CA ASP A 78 4.17 9.85 -13.53
C ASP A 78 4.01 11.39 -13.48
N ARG A 79 2.80 11.91 -13.77
CA ARG A 79 2.47 13.34 -13.56
C ARG A 79 2.52 13.73 -12.08
N MET A 80 2.00 12.87 -11.21
CA MET A 80 2.04 13.11 -9.76
C MET A 80 3.46 13.08 -9.21
N VAL A 81 4.26 12.11 -9.61
CA VAL A 81 5.67 12.01 -9.22
C VAL A 81 6.43 13.25 -9.69
N ALA A 82 6.21 13.69 -10.93
CA ALA A 82 6.84 14.90 -11.47
C ALA A 82 6.40 16.17 -10.70
N ALA A 83 5.12 16.30 -10.39
CA ALA A 83 4.58 17.44 -9.65
C ALA A 83 5.09 17.49 -8.19
N ALA A 84 5.36 16.34 -7.58
CA ALA A 84 5.89 16.25 -6.21
C ALA A 84 7.41 16.48 -6.13
N LYS A 85 8.13 16.50 -7.26
CA LYS A 85 9.57 16.66 -7.30
C LYS A 85 10.00 17.95 -6.59
N GLY A 86 10.96 17.84 -5.67
CA GLY A 86 11.42 18.97 -4.85
C GLY A 86 10.50 19.36 -3.70
N SER A 87 9.41 18.61 -3.47
CA SER A 87 8.56 18.75 -2.28
C SER A 87 8.90 17.66 -1.23
N PRO A 88 8.55 17.87 0.05
CA PRO A 88 8.72 16.84 1.07
C PRO A 88 7.68 15.71 0.99
N LEU A 89 6.71 15.81 0.08
CA LEU A 89 5.65 14.81 -0.09
C LEU A 89 6.17 13.60 -0.85
N THR A 90 6.04 12.42 -0.26
CA THR A 90 6.27 11.14 -0.94
C THR A 90 5.02 10.70 -1.68
N VAL A 91 5.15 10.36 -2.96
CA VAL A 91 4.08 9.80 -3.79
C VAL A 91 4.37 8.32 -4.03
N ILE A 92 3.49 7.47 -3.56
CA ILE A 92 3.55 6.02 -3.76
C ILE A 92 2.73 5.66 -5.01
N PRO A 93 3.33 5.00 -6.00
CA PRO A 93 2.61 4.47 -7.14
C PRO A 93 1.64 3.36 -6.71
N GLY A 94 0.43 3.36 -7.26
CA GLY A 94 -0.54 2.31 -6.95
C GLY A 94 -1.70 2.27 -7.94
N VAL A 95 -2.51 1.23 -7.81
CA VAL A 95 -3.80 1.09 -8.50
C VAL A 95 -4.79 0.39 -7.59
N SER A 96 -6.06 0.70 -7.74
CA SER A 96 -7.15 -0.06 -7.13
C SER A 96 -7.71 -1.05 -8.14
N VAL A 97 -7.99 -2.26 -7.66
CA VAL A 97 -8.67 -3.29 -8.45
C VAL A 97 -9.79 -3.91 -7.64
N ARG A 98 -10.76 -4.51 -8.31
CA ARG A 98 -11.85 -5.24 -7.67
C ARG A 98 -11.70 -6.73 -7.95
N ALA A 99 -11.55 -7.53 -6.91
CA ALA A 99 -11.30 -8.97 -6.99
C ALA A 99 -12.47 -9.78 -6.44
N THR A 100 -12.56 -11.03 -6.89
CA THR A 100 -13.47 -12.01 -6.28
C THR A 100 -12.73 -12.78 -5.19
N VAL A 101 -13.35 -12.86 -4.00
CA VAL A 101 -12.87 -13.65 -2.87
C VAL A 101 -14.04 -14.43 -2.31
N GLY A 102 -13.97 -15.76 -2.28
CA GLY A 102 -15.09 -16.62 -1.91
C GLY A 102 -16.31 -16.30 -2.77
N SER A 103 -17.44 -15.99 -2.13
CA SER A 103 -18.68 -15.61 -2.82
C SER A 103 -18.80 -14.12 -3.13
N CYS A 104 -17.83 -13.28 -2.72
CA CYS A 104 -17.88 -11.83 -2.91
C CYS A 104 -17.03 -11.41 -4.11
N SER A 105 -17.64 -10.92 -5.18
CA SER A 105 -16.95 -10.38 -6.37
C SER A 105 -16.63 -8.87 -6.26
N ASP A 106 -16.84 -8.28 -5.07
CA ASP A 106 -16.78 -6.84 -4.88
C ASP A 106 -15.72 -6.44 -3.83
N VAL A 107 -14.58 -7.14 -3.83
CA VAL A 107 -13.47 -6.90 -2.89
C VAL A 107 -12.48 -5.93 -3.51
N THR A 108 -12.45 -4.70 -3.03
CA THR A 108 -11.46 -3.71 -3.47
C THR A 108 -10.11 -4.00 -2.84
N ILE A 109 -9.08 -4.07 -3.67
CA ILE A 109 -7.67 -4.22 -3.28
C ILE A 109 -6.90 -3.01 -3.78
N SER A 110 -6.28 -2.28 -2.88
CA SER A 110 -5.28 -1.24 -3.22
C SER A 110 -3.92 -1.90 -3.37
N CYS A 111 -3.40 -1.91 -4.61
CA CYS A 111 -2.08 -2.43 -4.95
C CYS A 111 -1.09 -1.26 -4.91
N LEU A 112 -0.07 -1.34 -4.09
CA LEU A 112 0.95 -0.32 -3.92
C LEU A 112 2.30 -0.85 -4.37
N PHE A 113 3.12 -0.01 -5.00
CA PHE A 113 4.39 -0.40 -5.58
C PHE A 113 5.53 0.53 -5.11
N PRO A 114 6.80 0.05 -5.19
CA PRO A 114 7.97 0.90 -4.95
C PRO A 114 7.97 2.16 -5.83
N GLU A 115 8.54 3.24 -5.34
CA GLU A 115 8.66 4.53 -6.07
C GLU A 115 9.44 4.40 -7.40
N THR A 116 10.21 3.34 -7.54
CA THR A 116 10.94 3.01 -8.78
C THR A 116 10.08 2.41 -9.88
N VAL A 117 8.85 1.98 -9.54
CA VAL A 117 7.90 1.40 -10.51
C VAL A 117 7.13 2.53 -11.18
N THR A 118 7.36 2.71 -12.47
CA THR A 118 6.73 3.76 -13.28
C THR A 118 5.28 3.45 -13.62
N GLY A 119 4.50 4.47 -14.00
CA GLY A 119 3.15 4.28 -14.51
C GLY A 119 3.09 3.30 -15.69
N ALA A 120 4.05 3.38 -16.62
CA ALA A 120 4.15 2.46 -17.76
C ALA A 120 4.33 0.99 -17.32
N ARG A 121 5.10 0.74 -16.26
CA ARG A 121 5.28 -0.62 -15.71
C ARG A 121 4.02 -1.16 -15.05
N ILE A 122 3.26 -0.29 -14.36
CA ILE A 122 1.98 -0.67 -13.77
C ILE A 122 0.92 -0.90 -14.88
N GLU A 123 0.92 -0.10 -15.93
CA GLU A 123 0.05 -0.34 -17.10
C GLU A 123 0.36 -1.69 -17.77
N GLN A 124 1.63 -2.13 -17.79
CA GLN A 124 1.99 -3.46 -18.25
C GLN A 124 1.46 -4.55 -17.31
N PHE A 125 1.61 -4.37 -15.99
CA PHE A 125 1.03 -5.25 -14.97
C PHE A 125 -0.49 -5.43 -15.15
N LEU A 126 -1.23 -4.35 -15.46
CA LEU A 126 -2.66 -4.42 -15.71
C LEU A 126 -2.97 -5.22 -16.99
N ARG A 127 -2.19 -5.06 -18.06
CA ARG A 127 -2.32 -5.85 -19.29
C ARG A 127 -2.03 -7.34 -19.06
N ASP A 128 -1.00 -7.65 -18.29
CA ASP A 128 -0.60 -9.03 -17.95
C ASP A 128 -1.70 -9.76 -17.14
N LEU A 129 -2.53 -8.99 -16.40
CA LEU A 129 -3.74 -9.49 -15.72
C LEU A 129 -4.98 -9.56 -16.63
N SER A 130 -4.81 -9.38 -17.95
CA SER A 130 -5.90 -9.40 -18.95
C SER A 130 -6.97 -8.32 -18.73
N ILE A 131 -6.59 -7.17 -18.15
CA ILE A 131 -7.51 -6.06 -17.95
C ILE A 131 -7.64 -5.27 -19.27
N PRO A 132 -8.84 -5.15 -19.84
CA PRO A 132 -9.05 -4.43 -21.08
C PRO A 132 -8.91 -2.92 -20.87
N VAL A 133 -8.50 -2.20 -21.92
CA VAL A 133 -8.39 -0.73 -21.88
C VAL A 133 -9.71 -0.06 -21.48
N ALA A 134 -10.85 -0.63 -21.86
CA ALA A 134 -12.18 -0.14 -21.50
C ALA A 134 -12.49 -0.20 -19.99
N ALA A 135 -11.73 -0.96 -19.22
CA ALA A 135 -11.87 -1.02 -17.76
C ALA A 135 -11.12 0.11 -17.04
N ARG A 136 -10.29 0.88 -17.73
CA ARG A 136 -9.53 1.97 -17.11
C ARG A 136 -10.44 2.98 -16.43
N GLY A 137 -10.09 3.31 -15.21
CA GLY A 137 -10.86 4.23 -14.38
C GLY A 137 -12.19 3.68 -13.85
N ASN A 138 -12.64 2.51 -14.32
CA ASN A 138 -13.96 1.98 -14.00
C ASN A 138 -13.96 1.20 -12.66
N PRO A 139 -14.59 1.72 -11.60
CA PRO A 139 -14.64 1.05 -10.31
C PRO A 139 -15.54 -0.20 -10.29
N ASP A 140 -16.38 -0.41 -11.30
CA ASP A 140 -17.35 -1.52 -11.35
C ASP A 140 -16.81 -2.74 -12.10
N PHE A 141 -15.68 -2.60 -12.79
CA PHE A 141 -15.03 -3.73 -13.43
C PHE A 141 -14.49 -4.71 -12.38
N VAL A 142 -14.69 -6.01 -12.59
CA VAL A 142 -14.15 -7.07 -11.72
C VAL A 142 -13.03 -7.79 -12.44
N LEU A 143 -11.92 -8.02 -11.74
CA LEU A 143 -10.77 -8.76 -12.27
C LEU A 143 -11.18 -10.14 -12.80
N PRO A 144 -10.74 -10.51 -14.02
CA PRO A 144 -11.01 -11.83 -14.59
C PRO A 144 -10.12 -12.95 -14.01
N VAL A 145 -9.14 -12.60 -13.18
CA VAL A 145 -8.19 -13.55 -12.58
C VAL A 145 -8.43 -13.72 -11.08
N SER A 146 -7.96 -14.82 -10.51
CA SER A 146 -8.07 -15.09 -9.07
C SER A 146 -7.21 -14.15 -8.23
N LEU A 147 -7.53 -14.05 -6.93
CA LEU A 147 -6.73 -13.27 -5.99
C LEU A 147 -5.29 -13.81 -5.88
N ASP A 148 -5.07 -15.12 -5.99
CA ASP A 148 -3.72 -15.73 -5.97
C ASP A 148 -2.86 -15.21 -7.13
N VAL A 149 -3.42 -15.16 -8.35
CA VAL A 149 -2.75 -14.61 -9.55
C VAL A 149 -2.42 -13.14 -9.36
N LEU A 150 -3.37 -12.35 -8.85
CA LEU A 150 -3.14 -10.93 -8.53
C LEU A 150 -2.02 -10.76 -7.52
N LEU A 151 -2.06 -11.49 -6.40
CA LEU A 151 -1.05 -11.37 -5.34
C LEU A 151 0.35 -11.79 -5.80
N LYS A 152 0.44 -12.80 -6.67
CA LYS A 152 1.70 -13.19 -7.30
C LYS A 152 2.23 -12.06 -8.19
N ALA A 153 1.39 -11.52 -9.07
CA ALA A 153 1.79 -10.43 -9.96
C ALA A 153 2.24 -9.16 -9.21
N ILE A 154 1.58 -8.83 -8.07
CA ILE A 154 2.01 -7.75 -7.18
C ILE A 154 3.40 -8.05 -6.59
N ALA A 155 3.62 -9.29 -6.12
CA ALA A 155 4.90 -9.71 -5.54
C ALA A 155 6.04 -9.68 -6.56
N ASP A 156 5.78 -10.03 -7.82
CA ASP A 156 6.75 -9.98 -8.93
C ASP A 156 7.24 -8.53 -9.21
N LEU A 157 6.46 -7.52 -8.82
CA LEU A 157 6.83 -6.09 -8.84
C LEU A 157 7.29 -5.58 -7.47
N HIS A 158 7.58 -6.46 -6.52
CA HIS A 158 7.93 -6.10 -5.13
C HIS A 158 6.88 -5.25 -4.42
N GLY A 159 5.63 -5.26 -4.91
CA GLY A 159 4.52 -4.51 -4.38
C GLY A 159 3.89 -5.12 -3.11
N THR A 160 2.90 -4.43 -2.59
CA THR A 160 2.05 -4.90 -1.49
C THR A 160 0.58 -4.60 -1.76
N ALA A 161 -0.33 -5.26 -1.04
CA ALA A 161 -1.75 -5.15 -1.23
C ALA A 161 -2.47 -4.85 0.09
N ILE A 162 -3.47 -3.95 0.04
CA ILE A 162 -4.32 -3.60 1.18
C ILE A 162 -5.78 -3.81 0.76
N PRO A 163 -6.48 -4.82 1.31
CA PRO A 163 -7.93 -4.92 1.15
C PRO A 163 -8.62 -3.69 1.75
N SER A 164 -9.55 -3.10 0.99
CA SER A 164 -10.12 -1.80 1.32
C SER A 164 -11.64 -1.84 1.38
N ARG A 165 -12.21 -1.12 2.38
CA ARG A 165 -13.65 -0.87 2.52
C ARG A 165 -14.52 -2.13 2.63
N LEU A 166 -13.98 -3.21 3.17
CA LEU A 166 -14.73 -4.46 3.36
C LEU A 166 -15.87 -4.33 4.38
N ASP A 167 -15.74 -3.40 5.30
CA ASP A 167 -16.68 -3.10 6.35
C ASP A 167 -17.91 -2.27 5.89
N LYS A 168 -17.98 -1.89 4.60
CA LYS A 168 -19.13 -1.15 4.06
C LYS A 168 -20.42 -1.97 4.00
N THR A 169 -20.31 -3.28 3.82
CA THR A 169 -21.48 -4.16 3.72
C THR A 169 -21.25 -5.51 4.40
N PRO A 170 -22.29 -6.16 4.95
CA PRO A 170 -22.15 -7.50 5.52
C PRO A 170 -21.57 -8.52 4.54
N HIS A 171 -21.94 -8.41 3.26
CA HIS A 171 -21.44 -9.30 2.20
C HIS A 171 -19.93 -9.21 2.03
N ARG A 172 -19.36 -7.98 1.98
CA ARG A 172 -17.90 -7.78 1.94
C ARG A 172 -17.23 -8.22 3.24
N MET A 173 -17.86 -7.98 4.39
CA MET A 173 -17.31 -8.41 5.68
C MET A 173 -17.18 -9.93 5.79
N SER A 174 -18.05 -10.69 5.13
CA SER A 174 -18.07 -12.15 5.20
C SER A 174 -16.78 -12.81 4.69
N VAL A 175 -16.02 -12.15 3.82
CA VAL A 175 -14.77 -12.68 3.26
C VAL A 175 -13.50 -12.25 4.02
N ILE A 176 -13.62 -11.38 5.04
CA ILE A 176 -12.49 -10.99 5.88
C ILE A 176 -11.78 -12.20 6.50
N PRO A 177 -12.50 -13.22 7.04
CA PRO A 177 -11.85 -14.43 7.55
C PRO A 177 -10.97 -15.14 6.51
N GLU A 178 -11.43 -15.30 5.28
CA GLU A 178 -10.65 -15.93 4.23
C GLU A 178 -9.38 -15.10 3.91
N LEU A 179 -9.51 -13.77 3.84
CA LEU A 179 -8.36 -12.88 3.64
C LEU A 179 -7.33 -12.98 4.77
N VAL A 180 -7.79 -13.11 6.01
CA VAL A 180 -6.92 -13.22 7.19
C VAL A 180 -6.29 -14.60 7.31
N GLU A 181 -7.09 -15.66 7.16
CA GLU A 181 -6.70 -17.04 7.50
C GLU A 181 -6.03 -17.76 6.33
N LYS A 182 -6.53 -17.59 5.11
CA LYS A 182 -5.97 -18.21 3.90
C LYS A 182 -4.89 -17.35 3.24
N TYR A 183 -5.13 -16.04 3.12
CA TYR A 183 -4.22 -15.14 2.39
C TYR A 183 -3.24 -14.38 3.30
N GLY A 184 -3.37 -14.51 4.62
CA GLY A 184 -2.43 -13.94 5.58
C GLY A 184 -2.47 -12.42 5.71
N PHE A 185 -3.52 -11.74 5.25
CA PHE A 185 -3.61 -10.28 5.38
C PHE A 185 -3.63 -9.84 6.84
N ARG A 186 -2.84 -8.79 7.15
CA ARG A 186 -2.75 -8.16 8.47
C ARG A 186 -2.98 -6.65 8.42
N ALA A 187 -3.13 -6.08 7.24
CA ALA A 187 -3.44 -4.67 7.03
C ALA A 187 -4.73 -4.52 6.23
N PHE A 188 -5.60 -3.59 6.65
CA PHE A 188 -6.88 -3.29 6.01
C PHE A 188 -7.14 -1.77 6.04
N ASP A 189 -7.74 -1.24 4.97
CA ASP A 189 -8.33 0.10 4.96
C ASP A 189 -9.84 -0.01 5.23
N LEU A 190 -10.30 0.58 6.33
CA LEU A 190 -11.68 0.50 6.79
C LEU A 190 -12.49 1.73 6.37
N ALA A 191 -13.77 1.52 6.08
CA ALA A 191 -14.73 2.59 5.87
C ALA A 191 -15.12 3.27 7.18
N TYR A 192 -15.19 2.51 8.28
CA TYR A 192 -15.66 2.98 9.58
C TYR A 192 -14.63 2.65 10.68
N GLY A 193 -14.36 3.64 11.55
CA GLY A 193 -13.37 3.46 12.61
C GLY A 193 -13.76 2.46 13.69
N ASP A 194 -15.06 2.32 13.97
CA ASP A 194 -15.63 1.36 14.91
C ASP A 194 -15.54 -0.10 14.44
N SER A 195 -15.36 -0.33 13.14
CA SER A 195 -15.11 -1.67 12.59
C SER A 195 -13.85 -2.34 13.14
N THR A 196 -12.96 -1.58 13.79
CA THR A 196 -11.77 -2.13 14.48
C THR A 196 -12.15 -3.15 15.56
N GLU A 197 -13.30 -2.98 16.22
CA GLU A 197 -13.78 -3.90 17.27
C GLU A 197 -14.08 -5.29 16.72
N TYR A 198 -14.55 -5.40 15.48
CA TYR A 198 -14.75 -6.69 14.82
C TYR A 198 -13.45 -7.52 14.78
N PHE A 199 -12.34 -6.89 14.39
CA PHE A 199 -11.02 -7.55 14.31
C PHE A 199 -10.51 -7.95 15.69
N LYS A 200 -10.61 -7.08 16.69
CA LYS A 200 -10.20 -7.36 18.06
C LYS A 200 -10.99 -8.52 18.67
N LYS A 201 -12.30 -8.54 18.45
CA LYS A 201 -13.18 -9.59 18.96
C LYS A 201 -12.90 -10.95 18.30
N LYS A 202 -12.71 -10.95 16.97
CA LYS A 202 -12.54 -12.19 16.21
C LYS A 202 -11.14 -12.77 16.32
N TRP A 203 -10.11 -11.93 16.37
CA TRP A 203 -8.68 -12.34 16.47
C TRP A 203 -7.96 -11.60 17.59
N PRO A 204 -8.27 -11.89 18.87
CA PRO A 204 -7.75 -11.12 20.00
C PRO A 204 -6.24 -11.19 20.20
N LYS A 205 -5.58 -12.21 19.62
CA LYS A 205 -4.13 -12.40 19.70
C LYS A 205 -3.37 -11.91 18.45
N THR A 206 -4.08 -11.48 17.42
CA THR A 206 -3.48 -11.03 16.15
C THR A 206 -3.37 -9.52 16.12
N LYS A 207 -2.19 -9.02 15.78
CA LYS A 207 -1.99 -7.58 15.55
C LYS A 207 -2.36 -7.26 14.12
N PHE A 208 -3.28 -6.33 13.94
CA PHE A 208 -3.66 -5.79 12.64
C PHE A 208 -3.20 -4.34 12.53
N GLN A 209 -2.82 -3.95 11.33
CA GLN A 209 -2.66 -2.56 10.93
C GLN A 209 -3.96 -2.11 10.25
N LEU A 210 -4.81 -1.39 10.98
CA LEU A 210 -6.10 -0.93 10.50
C LEU A 210 -6.01 0.56 10.18
N PHE A 211 -6.22 0.89 8.91
CA PHE A 211 -6.20 2.24 8.39
C PHE A 211 -7.61 2.76 8.15
N THR A 212 -7.72 4.07 7.95
CA THR A 212 -8.92 4.72 7.43
C THR A 212 -8.45 5.83 6.49
N PHE A 213 -8.38 5.53 5.18
CA PHE A 213 -7.98 6.50 4.17
C PHE A 213 -9.18 7.26 3.59
N SER A 214 -8.92 8.39 2.91
CA SER A 214 -9.98 9.27 2.43
C SER A 214 -10.83 8.65 1.33
N ASP A 215 -10.26 7.82 0.45
CA ASP A 215 -10.91 7.38 -0.78
C ASP A 215 -11.30 8.58 -1.67
N ALA A 216 -10.42 9.59 -1.67
CA ALA A 216 -10.70 10.88 -2.28
C ALA A 216 -10.86 10.74 -3.79
N ASN A 217 -12.01 11.16 -4.32
CA ASN A 217 -12.28 11.32 -5.75
C ASN A 217 -12.51 12.80 -6.13
N ALA A 218 -12.13 13.70 -5.26
CA ALA A 218 -12.14 15.14 -5.47
C ALA A 218 -11.02 15.78 -4.63
N LEU A 219 -10.51 16.94 -5.06
CA LEU A 219 -9.48 17.67 -4.31
C LEU A 219 -9.88 17.92 -2.85
N ALA A 220 -11.11 18.38 -2.60
CA ALA A 220 -11.57 18.70 -1.26
C ALA A 220 -11.55 17.53 -0.27
N GLN A 221 -11.54 16.29 -0.76
CA GLN A 221 -11.57 15.09 0.05
C GLN A 221 -10.18 14.60 0.45
N ILE A 222 -9.12 15.04 -0.22
CA ILE A 222 -7.73 14.61 0.07
C ILE A 222 -7.40 14.94 1.52
N GLY A 223 -6.91 13.94 2.27
CA GLY A 223 -6.58 14.09 3.68
C GLY A 223 -7.79 14.33 4.60
N SER A 224 -9.03 14.08 4.12
CA SER A 224 -10.22 14.11 4.99
C SER A 224 -10.20 12.98 6.03
N ARG A 225 -9.47 11.92 5.72
CA ARG A 225 -9.16 10.79 6.61
C ARG A 225 -7.70 10.41 6.38
N ILE A 226 -6.99 10.19 7.45
CA ILE A 226 -5.54 9.99 7.44
C ILE A 226 -5.15 8.87 8.40
N ALA A 227 -4.03 8.24 8.12
CA ALA A 227 -3.35 7.38 9.08
C ALA A 227 -2.06 8.07 9.58
N LYS A 228 -1.81 7.99 10.89
CA LYS A 228 -0.56 8.42 11.50
C LYS A 228 0.19 7.21 11.99
N VAL A 229 1.33 6.90 11.37
CA VAL A 229 2.04 5.65 11.58
C VAL A 229 3.53 5.91 11.84
N LYS A 230 4.13 5.11 12.71
CA LYS A 230 5.58 5.13 12.93
C LYS A 230 6.27 4.26 11.89
N LEU A 231 7.13 4.86 11.08
CA LEU A 231 7.91 4.19 10.05
C LEU A 231 9.39 4.55 10.17
N PRO A 232 10.30 3.71 9.66
CA PRO A 232 11.71 4.06 9.56
C PRO A 232 11.95 5.17 8.51
N ASN A 233 11.16 5.18 7.44
CA ASN A 233 11.16 6.20 6.37
C ASN A 233 9.75 6.35 5.79
N PRO A 234 9.44 7.45 5.09
CA PRO A 234 8.13 7.70 4.50
C PRO A 234 7.91 6.97 3.15
N GLY A 235 8.90 6.21 2.65
CA GLY A 235 8.85 5.52 1.38
C GLY A 235 8.10 4.19 1.43
N PHE A 236 8.00 3.56 0.27
CA PHE A 236 7.32 2.28 0.08
C PHE A 236 7.84 1.18 1.02
N ASP A 237 9.15 1.10 1.25
CA ASP A 237 9.72 0.05 2.11
C ASP A 237 9.19 0.14 3.56
N GLY A 238 9.04 1.36 4.09
CA GLY A 238 8.44 1.55 5.41
C GLY A 238 6.96 1.14 5.44
N ILE A 239 6.21 1.43 4.37
CA ILE A 239 4.81 1.01 4.23
C ILE A 239 4.73 -0.52 4.13
N ARG A 240 5.57 -1.13 3.28
CA ARG A 240 5.61 -2.58 3.09
C ARG A 240 5.89 -3.32 4.39
N GLU A 241 6.80 -2.80 5.24
CA GLU A 241 7.11 -3.42 6.53
C GLU A 241 5.87 -3.56 7.43
N ILE A 242 5.00 -2.53 7.48
CA ILE A 242 3.80 -2.54 8.33
C ILE A 242 2.59 -3.23 7.69
N VAL A 243 2.61 -3.40 6.35
CA VAL A 243 1.53 -4.02 5.57
C VAL A 243 1.81 -5.50 5.29
N SER A 244 3.05 -5.97 5.51
CA SER A 244 3.48 -7.33 5.20
C SER A 244 2.51 -8.39 5.70
N ARG A 245 2.15 -9.30 4.78
CA ARG A 245 1.33 -10.47 5.10
C ARG A 245 2.17 -11.49 5.87
N GLN A 246 1.59 -12.16 6.85
CA GLN A 246 2.21 -13.38 7.36
C GLN A 246 2.15 -14.45 6.24
N GLN A 247 3.32 -14.93 5.83
CA GLN A 247 3.38 -16.17 5.05
C GLN A 247 3.02 -17.32 6.00
N MET A 248 2.01 -18.07 5.65
CA MET A 248 1.65 -19.32 6.34
C MET A 248 2.52 -20.46 5.80
#